data_a54ca2ec4e791a2b2399dae1dfbc106d
#
_entry.id   a54ca2ec4e791a2b2399dae1dfbc106d
#
_cell.length_a   1.000
_cell.length_b   1.000
_cell.length_c   1.000
_cell.angle_alpha   90.00
_cell.angle_beta   90.00
_cell.angle_gamma   90.00
#
_symmetry.space_group_name_H-M   'P 1'
#
loop_
_entity.id
_entity.type
_entity.pdbx_description
1 polymer ?
#
loop_
_entity_poly.entity_id
_entity_poly.type
_entity_poly.pdbx_seq_one_letter_code
_entity_poly.pdbx_strand_id
1 'polypeptide(L)'
;MAPKQEVFNIRPFGWENGPEEQRFKVSTLDYLSVISYNNYALFFKIDDVAKPQAVEIMKEGLARTLGQARHLCGTIEKDPGGGHSYVSKKDSTTRLFVQWLDAPEDADKYPSIDDIEKANFSAVPLGDLKLWSVDPMTYGEKPEAHPDASPVVAAFKMNFVRGGLVFNMHHHHYSNDVMGWAGYTRQLAENCYAALNKTPFPAWDPKNQDLSPFVKTEPPEDQKVDGPPAPERHPGHIQGVSLLFHLPKSKAAELKKLATPTDGSWVSTYDAFSAFIWRTVTRVRAPVFNPDPASKLFWAEAIDMRRRWHSPKVAPRIRGNVMFAALSTTAPVEQPTVAEVISEWPLSKIAQYVRQMTDSVTQEALDKTLDMVATVRDKTSLNIRIDSLPPMSILQTDHRDASMASTDFGFAKAITYRHLTDRITEGVIIVYPPRSNDPESDEGPEMSFFYEKRLAQDLIEDPEWNKFFEFRGVDAEDATAAAVLN
;
A
#
# COMPACT_ATOMS: atom_id res chain seq x y z
N MET A 1 21.13 20.90 16.37
CA MET A 1 19.83 21.13 17.04
C MET A 1 18.78 20.22 16.38
N ALA A 2 17.72 19.87 17.12
CA ALA A 2 16.59 19.18 16.49
C ALA A 2 15.93 20.11 15.44
N PRO A 3 15.40 19.58 14.33
CA PRO A 3 14.73 20.39 13.31
C PRO A 3 13.51 21.10 13.90
N LYS A 4 13.19 22.29 13.38
CA LYS A 4 11.97 23.00 13.76
C LYS A 4 10.76 22.15 13.36
N GLN A 5 9.85 21.89 14.31
CA GLN A 5 8.62 21.16 14.09
C GLN A 5 7.45 21.86 14.79
N GLU A 6 6.32 21.92 14.08
CA GLU A 6 5.05 22.43 14.57
C GLU A 6 3.99 21.33 14.45
N VAL A 7 3.02 21.32 15.37
CA VAL A 7 1.93 20.33 15.36
C VAL A 7 0.60 21.05 15.39
N PHE A 8 -0.24 20.77 14.38
CA PHE A 8 -1.58 21.33 14.26
C PHE A 8 -2.61 20.21 14.47
N ASN A 9 -3.57 20.46 15.38
CA ASN A 9 -4.73 19.60 15.56
C ASN A 9 -5.85 20.09 14.62
N ILE A 10 -6.03 19.39 13.52
CA ILE A 10 -6.99 19.77 12.47
C ILE A 10 -8.37 19.21 12.81
N ARG A 11 -9.34 20.07 13.00
CA ARG A 11 -10.75 19.71 13.16
C ARG A 11 -11.45 19.55 11.82
N PRO A 12 -12.41 18.62 11.71
CA PRO A 12 -13.25 18.53 10.53
C PRO A 12 -14.01 19.83 10.27
N PHE A 13 -14.08 20.29 9.02
CA PHE A 13 -14.91 21.44 8.69
C PHE A 13 -16.37 21.21 9.09
N GLY A 14 -17.00 22.19 9.73
CA GLY A 14 -18.38 22.09 10.25
C GLY A 14 -18.54 21.17 11.47
N TRP A 15 -17.46 20.92 12.20
CA TRP A 15 -17.45 20.05 13.39
C TRP A 15 -18.45 20.48 14.46
N GLU A 16 -18.72 21.79 14.58
CA GLU A 16 -19.65 22.37 15.58
C GLU A 16 -21.07 21.81 15.43
N ASN A 17 -21.47 21.50 14.19
CA ASN A 17 -22.78 20.97 13.82
C ASN A 17 -22.82 19.44 13.81
N GLY A 18 -21.69 18.79 14.13
CA GLY A 18 -21.60 17.32 14.14
C GLY A 18 -22.23 16.70 15.39
N PRO A 19 -22.51 15.39 15.36
CA PRO A 19 -22.97 14.64 16.52
C PRO A 19 -21.87 14.58 17.60
N GLU A 20 -22.27 14.40 18.86
CA GLU A 20 -21.34 14.25 19.98
C GLU A 20 -20.40 13.05 19.81
N GLU A 21 -20.90 11.95 19.26
CA GLU A 21 -20.13 10.78 18.87
C GLU A 21 -20.67 10.20 17.57
N GLN A 22 -19.79 9.72 16.71
CA GLN A 22 -20.12 9.01 15.48
C GLN A 22 -19.32 7.72 15.42
N ARG A 23 -20.03 6.61 15.16
CA ARG A 23 -19.46 5.29 15.00
C ARG A 23 -19.68 4.80 13.58
N PHE A 24 -18.61 4.34 12.94
CA PHE A 24 -18.65 3.65 11.66
C PHE A 24 -18.13 2.23 11.88
N LYS A 25 -18.97 1.24 11.63
CA LYS A 25 -18.58 -0.16 11.79
C LYS A 25 -17.38 -0.49 10.90
N VAL A 26 -16.37 -1.12 11.46
CA VAL A 26 -15.32 -1.80 10.67
C VAL A 26 -16.01 -2.89 9.86
N SER A 27 -15.86 -2.86 8.54
CA SER A 27 -16.53 -3.82 7.67
C SER A 27 -15.97 -5.23 7.86
N THR A 28 -16.75 -6.24 7.50
CA THR A 28 -16.27 -7.63 7.54
C THR A 28 -15.04 -7.82 6.64
N LEU A 29 -14.98 -7.06 5.55
CA LEU A 29 -13.85 -7.09 4.60
C LEU A 29 -12.58 -6.47 5.19
N ASP A 30 -12.68 -5.43 6.02
CA ASP A 30 -11.52 -4.76 6.62
C ASP A 30 -10.66 -5.72 7.45
N TYR A 31 -11.26 -6.73 8.09
CA TYR A 31 -10.55 -7.74 8.88
C TYR A 31 -9.66 -8.67 8.04
N LEU A 32 -9.79 -8.68 6.72
CA LEU A 32 -8.89 -9.38 5.81
C LEU A 32 -7.65 -8.56 5.43
N SER A 33 -7.52 -7.36 6.00
CA SER A 33 -6.33 -6.51 5.81
C SER A 33 -5.30 -6.74 6.91
N VAL A 34 -4.06 -6.33 6.65
CA VAL A 34 -2.97 -6.40 7.63
C VAL A 34 -3.21 -5.45 8.81
N ILE A 35 -2.98 -5.92 10.03
CA ILE A 35 -2.99 -5.07 11.24
C ILE A 35 -1.70 -4.26 11.28
N SER A 36 -1.71 -3.13 10.60
CA SER A 36 -0.54 -2.25 10.43
C SER A 36 -0.99 -0.85 10.03
N TYR A 37 -0.06 0.09 10.11
CA TYR A 37 -0.18 1.38 9.44
C TYR A 37 0.46 1.34 8.06
N ASN A 38 -0.15 2.03 7.10
CA ASN A 38 0.49 2.42 5.84
C ASN A 38 1.12 3.80 6.01
N ASN A 39 2.27 4.02 5.38
CA ASN A 39 2.98 5.29 5.35
C ASN A 39 3.26 5.66 3.90
N TYR A 40 2.33 6.38 3.27
CA TYR A 40 2.50 6.83 1.89
C TYR A 40 3.08 8.23 1.86
N ALA A 41 4.23 8.39 1.22
CA ALA A 41 4.90 9.66 1.01
C ALA A 41 4.69 10.14 -0.43
N LEU A 42 4.16 11.35 -0.59
CA LEU A 42 4.13 12.08 -1.86
C LEU A 42 5.32 13.04 -1.92
N PHE A 43 5.94 13.16 -3.08
CA PHE A 43 7.09 14.02 -3.31
C PHE A 43 6.71 15.18 -4.24
N PHE A 44 7.10 16.41 -3.87
CA PHE A 44 6.77 17.63 -4.60
C PHE A 44 8.01 18.50 -4.77
N LYS A 45 8.17 19.13 -5.95
CA LYS A 45 9.00 20.32 -6.08
C LYS A 45 8.16 21.53 -5.71
N ILE A 46 8.67 22.37 -4.84
CA ILE A 46 8.01 23.57 -4.36
C ILE A 46 9.04 24.65 -4.06
N ASP A 47 8.78 25.86 -4.52
CA ASP A 47 9.63 27.01 -4.23
C ASP A 47 9.61 27.34 -2.73
N ASP A 48 10.75 27.69 -2.17
CA ASP A 48 10.90 27.95 -0.73
C ASP A 48 9.96 29.05 -0.24
N VAL A 49 9.73 30.08 -1.07
CA VAL A 49 8.79 31.18 -0.75
C VAL A 49 7.33 30.75 -0.68
N ALA A 50 6.96 29.64 -1.32
CA ALA A 50 5.59 29.12 -1.34
C ALA A 50 5.27 28.18 -0.17
N LYS A 51 6.28 27.66 0.55
CA LYS A 51 6.12 26.69 1.64
C LYS A 51 5.18 27.14 2.76
N PRO A 52 5.25 28.36 3.30
CA PRO A 52 4.31 28.81 4.33
C PRO A 52 2.86 28.81 3.86
N GLN A 53 2.63 29.23 2.60
CA GLN A 53 1.31 29.20 2.00
C GLN A 53 0.80 27.76 1.83
N ALA A 54 1.68 26.83 1.43
CA ALA A 54 1.33 25.42 1.30
C ALA A 54 0.85 24.81 2.64
N VAL A 55 1.43 25.23 3.80
CA VAL A 55 0.95 24.82 5.11
C VAL A 55 -0.49 25.25 5.35
N GLU A 56 -0.81 26.53 5.11
CA GLU A 56 -2.17 27.04 5.34
C GLU A 56 -3.19 26.39 4.40
N ILE A 57 -2.84 26.20 3.13
CA ILE A 57 -3.67 25.50 2.15
C ILE A 57 -3.89 24.03 2.57
N MET A 58 -2.85 23.34 3.05
CA MET A 58 -2.97 21.96 3.54
C MET A 58 -3.89 21.89 4.75
N LYS A 59 -3.82 22.82 5.70
CA LYS A 59 -4.71 22.88 6.86
C LYS A 59 -6.17 23.02 6.45
N GLU A 60 -6.49 23.93 5.53
CA GLU A 60 -7.85 24.11 5.01
C GLU A 60 -8.31 22.87 4.23
N GLY A 61 -7.47 22.34 3.32
CA GLY A 61 -7.77 21.15 2.53
C GLY A 61 -8.03 19.93 3.41
N LEU A 62 -7.22 19.73 4.46
CA LEU A 62 -7.43 18.67 5.44
C LEU A 62 -8.72 18.87 6.22
N ALA A 63 -9.00 20.06 6.73
CA ALA A 63 -10.23 20.34 7.47
C ALA A 63 -11.47 19.96 6.63
N ARG A 64 -11.48 20.35 5.33
CA ARG A 64 -12.55 20.01 4.39
C ARG A 64 -12.66 18.51 4.13
N THR A 65 -11.54 17.83 3.90
CA THR A 65 -11.51 16.38 3.68
C THR A 65 -11.99 15.62 4.90
N LEU A 66 -11.55 16.01 6.09
CA LEU A 66 -11.96 15.42 7.37
C LEU A 66 -13.45 15.68 7.69
N GLY A 67 -13.99 16.84 7.26
CA GLY A 67 -15.44 17.11 7.36
C GLY A 67 -16.28 16.13 6.57
N GLN A 68 -15.72 15.59 5.49
CA GLN A 68 -16.33 14.59 4.62
C GLN A 68 -15.99 13.14 5.02
N ALA A 69 -14.96 12.94 5.86
CA ALA A 69 -14.44 11.65 6.28
C ALA A 69 -14.08 11.64 7.78
N ARG A 70 -15.06 11.92 8.64
CA ARG A 70 -14.85 12.15 10.08
C ARG A 70 -14.19 10.98 10.81
N HIS A 71 -14.39 9.75 10.35
CA HIS A 71 -13.77 8.57 10.95
C HIS A 71 -12.22 8.65 10.93
N LEU A 72 -11.62 9.40 10.00
CA LEU A 72 -10.16 9.61 9.97
C LEU A 72 -9.64 10.44 11.17
N CYS A 73 -10.52 11.14 11.89
CA CYS A 73 -10.18 11.86 13.13
C CYS A 73 -10.35 10.98 14.38
N GLY A 74 -10.78 9.75 14.21
CA GLY A 74 -11.12 8.85 15.31
C GLY A 74 -10.04 7.85 15.66
N THR A 75 -10.48 6.90 16.48
CA THR A 75 -9.75 5.70 16.89
C THR A 75 -10.55 4.47 16.47
N ILE A 76 -9.90 3.31 16.41
CA ILE A 76 -10.60 2.03 16.29
C ILE A 76 -10.92 1.56 17.70
N GLU A 77 -12.18 1.25 17.99
CA GLU A 77 -12.60 0.81 19.32
C GLU A 77 -13.48 -0.43 19.23
N LYS A 78 -13.43 -1.28 20.28
CA LYS A 78 -14.35 -2.40 20.40
C LYS A 78 -15.79 -1.90 20.52
N ASP A 79 -16.68 -2.60 19.85
CA ASP A 79 -18.12 -2.38 20.02
C ASP A 79 -18.70 -3.28 21.09
N PRO A 80 -19.66 -2.78 21.89
CA PRO A 80 -20.36 -3.60 22.88
C PRO A 80 -21.06 -4.83 22.27
N GLY A 81 -21.49 -4.72 21.01
CA GLY A 81 -22.14 -5.78 20.24
C GLY A 81 -21.21 -6.71 19.48
N GLY A 82 -19.89 -6.60 19.71
CA GLY A 82 -18.86 -7.39 19.02
C GLY A 82 -18.24 -6.69 17.81
N GLY A 83 -16.99 -7.05 17.52
CA GLY A 83 -16.17 -6.41 16.50
C GLY A 83 -15.72 -5.01 16.89
N HIS A 84 -15.40 -4.18 15.89
CA HIS A 84 -14.82 -2.86 16.07
C HIS A 84 -15.54 -1.78 15.25
N SER A 85 -15.40 -0.54 15.67
CA SER A 85 -15.85 0.65 14.94
C SER A 85 -14.77 1.73 14.92
N TYR A 86 -14.77 2.54 13.88
CA TYR A 86 -14.10 3.83 13.89
C TYR A 86 -14.96 4.80 14.69
N VAL A 87 -14.41 5.33 15.77
CA VAL A 87 -15.13 6.19 16.70
C VAL A 87 -14.54 7.59 16.66
N SER A 88 -15.36 8.58 16.26
CA SER A 88 -14.98 9.98 16.29
C SER A 88 -15.96 10.76 17.18
N LYS A 89 -15.41 11.55 18.11
CA LYS A 89 -16.16 12.48 18.93
C LYS A 89 -16.31 13.82 18.21
N LYS A 90 -17.22 14.66 18.70
CA LYS A 90 -17.49 15.96 18.09
C LYS A 90 -16.23 16.81 17.94
N ASP A 91 -15.37 16.83 18.95
CA ASP A 91 -14.14 17.60 19.03
C ASP A 91 -12.88 16.83 18.58
N SER A 92 -13.03 15.62 18.04
CA SER A 92 -11.92 14.82 17.52
C SER A 92 -11.14 15.59 16.46
N THR A 93 -9.81 15.42 16.49
CA THR A 93 -8.88 16.06 15.57
C THR A 93 -7.93 15.03 14.97
N THR A 94 -7.39 15.36 13.80
CA THR A 94 -6.25 14.65 13.23
C THR A 94 -5.01 15.53 13.30
N ARG A 95 -3.87 14.94 13.62
CA ARG A 95 -2.60 15.69 13.74
C ARG A 95 -1.97 15.92 12.37
N LEU A 96 -1.61 17.15 12.09
CA LEU A 96 -0.71 17.55 11.02
C LEU A 96 0.60 18.04 11.63
N PHE A 97 1.67 17.30 11.39
CA PHE A 97 3.02 17.72 11.75
C PHE A 97 3.62 18.50 10.57
N VAL A 98 4.27 19.62 10.86
CA VAL A 98 5.02 20.40 9.87
C VAL A 98 6.45 20.50 10.35
N GLN A 99 7.39 19.96 9.59
CA GLN A 99 8.80 19.87 9.91
C GLN A 99 9.63 20.58 8.84
N TRP A 100 10.60 21.37 9.29
CA TRP A 100 11.48 22.16 8.42
C TRP A 100 12.87 21.55 8.45
N LEU A 101 13.30 20.95 7.33
CA LEU A 101 14.60 20.30 7.11
C LEU A 101 15.43 21.05 6.06
N ASP A 102 15.06 22.29 5.75
CA ASP A 102 15.59 23.06 4.66
C ASP A 102 16.52 24.21 5.08
N ALA A 103 16.85 24.28 6.38
CA ALA A 103 17.78 25.27 6.88
C ALA A 103 19.15 25.13 6.20
N PRO A 104 19.77 26.25 5.73
CA PRO A 104 21.06 26.19 5.04
C PRO A 104 22.17 25.50 5.84
N GLU A 105 22.19 25.70 7.17
CA GLU A 105 23.15 25.09 8.08
C GLU A 105 23.00 23.57 8.25
N ASP A 106 21.88 23.00 7.83
CA ASP A 106 21.59 21.58 7.90
C ASP A 106 21.70 20.90 6.51
N ALA A 107 22.28 21.58 5.52
CA ALA A 107 22.37 21.10 4.15
C ALA A 107 23.11 19.76 4.01
N ASP A 108 24.08 19.50 4.85
CA ASP A 108 24.83 18.23 4.88
C ASP A 108 24.10 17.09 5.64
N LYS A 109 23.03 17.43 6.37
CA LYS A 109 22.28 16.45 7.18
C LYS A 109 21.06 15.91 6.47
N TYR A 110 20.37 16.75 5.70
CA TYR A 110 19.11 16.40 5.07
C TYR A 110 19.20 16.58 3.57
N PRO A 111 18.69 15.61 2.77
CA PRO A 111 18.70 15.70 1.33
C PRO A 111 17.82 16.83 0.81
N SER A 112 18.19 17.42 -0.33
CA SER A 112 17.28 18.25 -1.11
C SER A 112 16.30 17.36 -1.88
N ILE A 113 15.24 17.97 -2.44
CA ILE A 113 14.33 17.21 -3.32
C ILE A 113 15.05 16.67 -4.56
N ASP A 114 16.05 17.38 -5.07
CA ASP A 114 16.84 16.94 -6.22
C ASP A 114 17.76 15.75 -5.86
N ASP A 115 18.28 15.68 -4.61
CA ASP A 115 19.04 14.52 -4.14
C ASP A 115 18.13 13.29 -4.00
N ILE A 116 16.89 13.49 -3.50
CA ILE A 116 15.88 12.43 -3.40
C ILE A 116 15.49 11.93 -4.81
N GLU A 117 15.31 12.86 -5.77
CA GLU A 117 14.99 12.51 -7.15
C GLU A 117 16.13 11.74 -7.83
N LYS A 118 17.39 12.16 -7.65
CA LYS A 118 18.57 11.42 -8.15
C LYS A 118 18.68 10.01 -7.61
N ALA A 119 18.20 9.79 -6.38
CA ALA A 119 18.12 8.47 -5.77
C ALA A 119 16.80 7.73 -6.10
N ASN A 120 16.11 8.13 -7.16
CA ASN A 120 14.86 7.53 -7.62
C ASN A 120 13.73 7.54 -6.57
N PHE A 121 13.72 8.54 -5.68
CA PHE A 121 12.74 8.65 -4.58
C PHE A 121 12.75 7.43 -3.65
N SER A 122 13.86 6.72 -3.54
CA SER A 122 14.03 5.64 -2.57
C SER A 122 14.09 6.17 -1.14
N ALA A 123 13.89 5.32 -0.15
CA ALA A 123 13.97 5.72 1.25
C ALA A 123 15.41 5.86 1.77
N VAL A 124 16.40 5.30 1.08
CA VAL A 124 17.82 5.31 1.52
C VAL A 124 18.35 6.73 1.77
N PRO A 125 18.20 7.72 0.86
CA PRO A 125 18.68 9.07 1.14
C PRO A 125 17.93 9.78 2.26
N LEU A 126 16.74 9.29 2.65
CA LEU A 126 16.00 9.82 3.80
C LEU A 126 16.64 9.40 5.12
N GLY A 127 17.41 8.28 5.15
CA GLY A 127 18.03 7.77 6.35
C GLY A 127 17.02 7.24 7.37
N ASP A 128 17.08 7.73 8.62
CA ASP A 128 16.16 7.28 9.66
C ASP A 128 14.71 7.73 9.39
N LEU A 129 13.86 6.78 9.01
CA LEU A 129 12.46 7.04 8.70
C LEU A 129 11.63 7.56 9.87
N LYS A 130 12.10 7.42 11.11
CA LYS A 130 11.45 8.04 12.30
C LYS A 130 11.43 9.56 12.19
N LEU A 131 12.46 10.15 11.58
CA LEU A 131 12.50 11.60 11.35
C LEU A 131 11.36 12.04 10.42
N TRP A 132 11.07 11.27 9.40
CA TRP A 132 10.12 11.62 8.32
C TRP A 132 8.69 11.23 8.64
N SER A 133 8.49 10.26 9.52
CA SER A 133 7.22 9.64 9.81
C SER A 133 6.58 10.18 11.09
N VAL A 134 5.35 9.75 11.38
CA VAL A 134 4.67 9.94 12.65
C VAL A 134 4.80 8.64 13.44
N ASP A 135 5.57 8.67 14.52
CA ASP A 135 5.74 7.52 15.40
C ASP A 135 4.45 7.32 16.26
N PRO A 136 3.95 6.10 16.43
CA PRO A 136 4.41 4.80 15.94
C PRO A 136 3.72 4.36 14.62
N MET A 137 3.16 5.29 13.84
CA MET A 137 2.30 4.99 12.68
C MET A 137 3.09 4.65 11.42
N THR A 138 4.10 3.79 11.52
CA THR A 138 4.86 3.28 10.38
C THR A 138 4.50 1.83 10.07
N TYR A 139 4.83 1.38 8.86
CA TYR A 139 4.52 0.01 8.42
C TYR A 139 5.24 -1.03 9.28
N GLY A 140 4.59 -2.17 9.44
CA GLY A 140 5.06 -3.32 10.17
C GLY A 140 4.18 -3.64 11.37
N GLU A 141 4.37 -4.83 11.91
CA GLU A 141 3.63 -5.28 13.08
C GLU A 141 4.06 -4.49 14.32
N LYS A 142 3.12 -3.78 14.91
CA LYS A 142 3.31 -2.96 16.10
C LYS A 142 2.14 -3.13 17.04
N PRO A 143 2.35 -3.30 18.36
CA PRO A 143 1.27 -3.42 19.34
C PRO A 143 0.28 -2.25 19.27
N GLU A 144 0.76 -1.04 18.97
CA GLU A 144 -0.02 0.18 18.88
C GLU A 144 -1.00 0.19 17.70
N ALA A 145 -0.77 -0.65 16.69
CA ALA A 145 -1.69 -0.81 15.57
C ALA A 145 -2.80 -1.83 15.84
N HIS A 146 -2.71 -2.61 16.92
CA HIS A 146 -3.74 -3.60 17.20
C HIS A 146 -5.09 -2.92 17.48
N PRO A 147 -6.21 -3.36 16.88
CA PRO A 147 -7.51 -2.73 17.05
C PRO A 147 -7.95 -2.56 18.51
N ASP A 148 -7.55 -3.50 19.38
CA ASP A 148 -7.85 -3.46 20.82
C ASP A 148 -7.00 -2.42 21.59
N ALA A 149 -5.97 -1.86 20.98
CA ALA A 149 -5.16 -0.78 21.55
C ALA A 149 -5.73 0.62 21.28
N SER A 150 -6.94 0.69 20.70
CA SER A 150 -7.58 1.95 20.29
C SER A 150 -6.70 2.81 19.37
N PRO A 151 -6.14 2.25 18.27
CA PRO A 151 -5.23 2.94 17.39
C PRO A 151 -5.91 4.15 16.74
N VAL A 152 -5.16 5.26 16.62
CA VAL A 152 -5.58 6.44 15.84
C VAL A 152 -5.69 6.05 14.37
N VAL A 153 -6.76 6.50 13.68
CA VAL A 153 -7.01 6.08 12.29
C VAL A 153 -6.04 6.72 11.30
N ALA A 154 -5.77 8.03 11.43
CA ALA A 154 -4.86 8.72 10.49
C ALA A 154 -4.09 9.88 11.14
N ALA A 155 -2.91 10.16 10.58
CA ALA A 155 -2.11 11.37 10.86
C ALA A 155 -1.31 11.76 9.62
N PHE A 156 -0.84 13.01 9.56
CA PHE A 156 -0.16 13.58 8.41
C PHE A 156 1.11 14.31 8.82
N LYS A 157 2.13 14.30 7.94
CA LYS A 157 3.37 15.02 8.19
C LYS A 157 3.91 15.65 6.91
N MET A 158 4.10 16.97 6.94
CA MET A 158 4.78 17.73 5.91
C MET A 158 6.25 17.90 6.29
N ASN A 159 7.16 17.36 5.52
CA ASN A 159 8.59 17.50 5.71
C ASN A 159 9.14 18.39 4.59
N PHE A 160 9.38 19.67 4.88
CA PHE A 160 9.97 20.58 3.93
C PHE A 160 11.47 20.38 3.84
N VAL A 161 11.94 20.09 2.64
CA VAL A 161 13.35 19.98 2.28
C VAL A 161 13.71 21.12 1.33
N ARG A 162 15.00 21.36 1.07
CA ARG A 162 15.42 22.35 0.08
C ARG A 162 14.80 22.04 -1.29
N GLY A 163 14.07 23.02 -1.84
CA GLY A 163 13.38 22.93 -3.13
C GLY A 163 12.18 21.99 -3.18
N GLY A 164 11.70 21.47 -2.05
CA GLY A 164 10.62 20.49 -2.09
C GLY A 164 9.91 20.18 -0.78
N LEU A 165 8.99 19.23 -0.89
CA LEU A 165 8.19 18.71 0.20
C LEU A 165 8.08 17.18 0.06
N VAL A 166 8.28 16.47 1.17
CA VAL A 166 7.90 15.07 1.36
C VAL A 166 6.68 15.05 2.27
N PHE A 167 5.51 14.73 1.72
CA PHE A 167 4.25 14.70 2.47
C PHE A 167 3.87 13.27 2.80
N ASN A 168 3.99 12.93 4.08
CA ASN A 168 3.67 11.61 4.61
C ASN A 168 2.21 11.56 5.08
N MET A 169 1.51 10.54 4.63
CA MET A 169 0.15 10.21 5.01
C MET A 169 0.15 8.85 5.70
N HIS A 170 -0.20 8.85 6.98
CA HIS A 170 -0.30 7.64 7.78
C HIS A 170 -1.76 7.28 7.99
N HIS A 171 -2.11 6.01 7.76
CA HIS A 171 -3.44 5.51 8.09
C HIS A 171 -3.40 4.03 8.49
N HIS A 172 -4.28 3.65 9.38
CA HIS A 172 -4.47 2.25 9.74
C HIS A 172 -5.03 1.48 8.55
N HIS A 173 -4.46 0.30 8.25
CA HIS A 173 -4.84 -0.45 7.03
C HIS A 173 -6.29 -0.93 7.06
N TYR A 174 -6.90 -1.14 8.23
CA TYR A 174 -8.33 -1.41 8.31
C TYR A 174 -9.19 -0.30 7.70
N SER A 175 -8.71 0.95 7.68
CA SER A 175 -9.49 2.06 7.13
C SER A 175 -9.53 2.10 5.61
N ASN A 176 -8.47 1.64 4.94
CA ASN A 176 -8.37 1.74 3.48
C ASN A 176 -7.30 0.82 2.89
N ASP A 177 -7.61 0.25 1.73
CA ASP A 177 -6.60 -0.19 0.78
C ASP A 177 -5.99 1.01 0.03
N VAL A 178 -5.03 0.75 -0.86
CA VAL A 178 -4.35 1.79 -1.64
C VAL A 178 -5.32 2.58 -2.52
N MET A 179 -6.33 1.93 -3.10
CA MET A 179 -7.31 2.59 -3.98
C MET A 179 -8.26 3.49 -3.20
N GLY A 180 -8.70 3.05 -2.02
CA GLY A 180 -9.50 3.86 -1.08
C GLY A 180 -8.72 5.08 -0.60
N TRP A 181 -7.45 4.90 -0.24
CA TRP A 181 -6.60 6.00 0.20
C TRP A 181 -6.28 6.97 -0.93
N ALA A 182 -6.05 6.48 -2.15
CA ALA A 182 -5.90 7.34 -3.35
C ALA A 182 -7.15 8.21 -3.58
N GLY A 183 -8.34 7.68 -3.28
CA GLY A 183 -9.58 8.45 -3.29
C GLY A 183 -9.55 9.64 -2.30
N TYR A 184 -9.04 9.43 -1.07
CA TYR A 184 -8.86 10.53 -0.09
C TYR A 184 -7.76 11.49 -0.50
N THR A 185 -6.64 10.99 -1.02
CA THR A 185 -5.55 11.83 -1.52
C THR A 185 -6.03 12.77 -2.64
N ARG A 186 -6.83 12.25 -3.58
CA ARG A 186 -7.44 13.06 -4.63
C ARG A 186 -8.39 14.10 -4.07
N GLN A 187 -9.26 13.71 -3.12
CA GLN A 187 -10.17 14.64 -2.46
C GLN A 187 -9.42 15.75 -1.71
N LEU A 188 -8.34 15.39 -1.02
CA LEU A 188 -7.48 16.37 -0.34
C LEU A 188 -6.85 17.32 -1.34
N ALA A 189 -6.29 16.82 -2.45
CA ALA A 189 -5.72 17.64 -3.50
C ALA A 189 -6.76 18.59 -4.12
N GLU A 190 -7.95 18.09 -4.47
CA GLU A 190 -9.07 18.89 -4.98
C GLU A 190 -9.49 20.00 -4.00
N ASN A 191 -9.53 19.71 -2.69
CA ASN A 191 -9.84 20.69 -1.64
C ASN A 191 -8.72 21.73 -1.49
N CYS A 192 -7.44 21.32 -1.52
CA CYS A 192 -6.30 22.22 -1.48
C CYS A 192 -6.28 23.16 -2.71
N TYR A 193 -6.51 22.59 -3.90
CA TYR A 193 -6.60 23.37 -5.14
C TYR A 193 -7.71 24.42 -5.07
N ALA A 194 -8.89 24.04 -4.61
CA ALA A 194 -10.01 24.96 -4.46
C ALA A 194 -9.72 26.07 -3.42
N ALA A 195 -9.08 25.73 -2.31
CA ALA A 195 -8.69 26.70 -1.27
C ALA A 195 -7.70 27.73 -1.81
N LEU A 196 -6.66 27.31 -2.54
CA LEU A 196 -5.66 28.21 -3.10
C LEU A 196 -6.24 29.11 -4.19
N ASN A 197 -7.01 28.53 -5.12
CA ASN A 197 -7.54 29.24 -6.29
C ASN A 197 -8.86 29.95 -6.02
N LYS A 198 -9.40 29.86 -4.78
CA LYS A 198 -10.67 30.47 -4.38
C LYS A 198 -11.84 30.04 -5.29
N THR A 199 -11.82 28.79 -5.73
CA THR A 199 -12.90 28.17 -6.51
C THR A 199 -13.87 27.44 -5.57
N PRO A 200 -15.09 27.10 -6.02
CA PRO A 200 -15.99 26.26 -5.24
C PRO A 200 -15.32 24.94 -4.86
N PHE A 201 -15.50 24.51 -3.61
CA PHE A 201 -15.03 23.20 -3.17
C PHE A 201 -15.79 22.08 -3.91
N PRO A 202 -15.11 20.95 -4.21
CA PRO A 202 -15.74 19.85 -4.91
C PRO A 202 -16.90 19.27 -4.11
N ALA A 203 -17.96 18.88 -4.83
CA ALA A 203 -19.09 18.19 -4.21
C ALA A 203 -18.64 16.83 -3.65
N TRP A 204 -19.20 16.50 -2.51
CA TRP A 204 -18.96 15.23 -1.84
C TRP A 204 -20.20 14.33 -1.89
N ASP A 205 -20.06 13.10 -2.34
CA ASP A 205 -21.09 12.08 -2.28
C ASP A 205 -20.85 11.15 -1.06
N PRO A 206 -21.72 11.17 -0.03
CA PRO A 206 -21.58 10.30 1.13
C PRO A 206 -21.56 8.80 0.79
N LYS A 207 -22.14 8.40 -0.35
CA LYS A 207 -22.12 7.00 -0.83
C LYS A 207 -20.71 6.48 -1.09
N ASN A 208 -19.72 7.37 -1.28
CA ASN A 208 -18.32 6.98 -1.38
C ASN A 208 -17.74 6.39 -0.07
N GLN A 209 -18.46 6.47 1.04
CA GLN A 209 -18.08 5.87 2.32
C GLN A 209 -19.05 4.75 2.75
N ASP A 210 -20.01 4.39 1.93
CA ASP A 210 -20.99 3.36 2.25
C ASP A 210 -20.38 1.97 2.04
N LEU A 211 -19.80 1.42 3.10
CA LEU A 211 -19.26 0.06 3.14
C LEU A 211 -20.29 -0.99 3.59
N SER A 212 -21.58 -0.62 3.72
CA SER A 212 -22.64 -1.54 4.14
C SER A 212 -22.72 -2.83 3.30
N PRO A 213 -22.40 -2.86 1.97
CA PRO A 213 -22.36 -4.08 1.21
C PRO A 213 -21.34 -5.11 1.71
N PHE A 214 -20.32 -4.66 2.44
CA PHE A 214 -19.23 -5.49 2.97
C PHE A 214 -19.34 -5.77 4.46
N VAL A 215 -20.46 -5.36 5.10
CA VAL A 215 -20.77 -5.67 6.50
C VAL A 215 -21.73 -6.84 6.56
N LYS A 216 -21.27 -7.97 7.07
CA LYS A 216 -22.10 -9.16 7.25
C LYS A 216 -22.71 -9.21 8.64
N THR A 217 -23.91 -9.80 8.73
CA THR A 217 -24.55 -10.09 10.02
C THR A 217 -23.78 -11.22 10.72
N GLU A 218 -23.37 -10.98 11.94
CA GLU A 218 -22.70 -11.99 12.75
C GLU A 218 -23.75 -12.99 13.30
N PRO A 219 -23.41 -14.30 13.30
CA PRO A 219 -24.26 -15.29 13.96
C PRO A 219 -24.23 -15.13 15.48
N PRO A 220 -25.20 -15.75 16.21
CA PRO A 220 -25.15 -15.83 17.67
C PRO A 220 -23.83 -16.41 18.18
N GLU A 221 -23.45 -16.06 19.41
CA GLU A 221 -22.14 -16.38 19.97
C GLU A 221 -21.85 -17.89 20.04
N ASP A 222 -22.86 -18.71 20.27
CA ASP A 222 -22.77 -20.18 20.30
C ASP A 222 -22.56 -20.82 18.92
N GLN A 223 -22.75 -20.06 17.84
CA GLN A 223 -22.51 -20.50 16.46
C GLN A 223 -21.19 -19.93 15.89
N LYS A 224 -20.49 -19.09 16.64
CA LYS A 224 -19.20 -18.57 16.23
C LYS A 224 -18.11 -19.62 16.40
N VAL A 225 -17.13 -19.57 15.49
CA VAL A 225 -15.95 -20.42 15.49
C VAL A 225 -14.71 -19.64 15.95
N ASP A 226 -13.76 -20.32 16.55
CA ASP A 226 -12.49 -19.72 16.88
C ASP A 226 -11.68 -19.52 15.59
N GLY A 227 -10.98 -18.38 15.50
CA GLY A 227 -10.12 -18.08 14.37
C GLY A 227 -8.80 -18.87 14.40
N PRO A 228 -7.97 -18.75 13.35
CA PRO A 228 -6.64 -19.32 13.35
C PRO A 228 -5.77 -18.68 14.44
N PRO A 229 -4.69 -19.35 14.88
CA PRO A 229 -3.69 -18.71 15.73
C PRO A 229 -3.08 -17.49 15.01
N ALA A 230 -2.62 -16.51 15.79
CA ALA A 230 -1.94 -15.34 15.23
C ALA A 230 -0.75 -15.80 14.36
N PRO A 231 -0.59 -15.24 13.14
CA PRO A 231 0.49 -15.66 12.25
C PRO A 231 1.84 -15.18 12.82
N GLU A 232 2.79 -16.08 12.89
CA GLU A 232 4.17 -15.79 13.28
C GLU A 232 5.09 -15.87 12.08
N ARG A 233 6.17 -15.08 12.10
CA ARG A 233 7.18 -15.12 11.05
C ARG A 233 7.79 -16.51 10.96
N HIS A 234 7.78 -17.12 9.77
CA HIS A 234 8.35 -18.45 9.56
C HIS A 234 9.88 -18.41 9.80
N PRO A 235 10.44 -19.38 10.58
CA PRO A 235 11.85 -19.35 10.99
C PRO A 235 12.86 -19.48 9.84
N GLY A 236 12.41 -19.91 8.66
CA GLY A 236 13.26 -20.00 7.47
C GLY A 236 13.54 -18.68 6.77
N HIS A 237 12.83 -17.58 7.11
CA HIS A 237 13.11 -16.27 6.55
C HIS A 237 14.42 -15.69 7.09
N ILE A 238 15.19 -15.07 6.21
CA ILE A 238 16.46 -14.40 6.50
C ILE A 238 16.29 -12.89 6.40
N GLN A 239 17.35 -12.14 6.70
CA GLN A 239 17.31 -10.67 6.65
C GLN A 239 16.92 -10.13 5.27
N GLY A 240 15.97 -9.21 5.24
CA GLY A 240 15.44 -8.59 4.02
C GLY A 240 16.08 -7.25 3.65
N VAL A 241 15.86 -6.87 2.41
CA VAL A 241 16.13 -5.56 1.79
C VAL A 241 15.04 -5.27 0.77
N SER A 242 14.67 -4.02 0.56
CA SER A 242 13.79 -3.65 -0.55
C SER A 242 14.62 -3.13 -1.71
N LEU A 243 14.46 -3.76 -2.89
CA LEU A 243 15.15 -3.43 -4.13
C LEU A 243 14.17 -2.72 -5.07
N LEU A 244 14.55 -1.56 -5.59
CA LEU A 244 13.75 -0.81 -6.55
C LEU A 244 14.19 -1.12 -7.97
N PHE A 245 13.26 -1.59 -8.79
CA PHE A 245 13.46 -1.84 -10.21
C PHE A 245 12.43 -1.08 -11.05
N HIS A 246 12.82 -0.77 -12.27
CA HIS A 246 11.96 -0.16 -13.28
C HIS A 246 11.76 -1.13 -14.45
N LEU A 247 10.54 -1.21 -14.95
CA LEU A 247 10.19 -1.96 -16.15
C LEU A 247 9.80 -0.97 -17.26
N PRO A 248 10.69 -0.63 -18.22
CA PRO A 248 10.36 0.25 -19.34
C PRO A 248 9.15 -0.23 -20.13
N LYS A 249 8.34 0.69 -20.67
CA LYS A 249 7.15 0.34 -21.49
C LYS A 249 7.51 -0.55 -22.68
N SER A 250 8.61 -0.26 -23.36
CA SER A 250 9.13 -1.06 -24.47
C SER A 250 9.45 -2.49 -24.04
N LYS A 251 10.09 -2.64 -22.86
CA LYS A 251 10.46 -3.94 -22.29
C LYS A 251 9.23 -4.70 -21.77
N ALA A 252 8.26 -4.01 -21.20
CA ALA A 252 6.99 -4.60 -20.83
C ALA A 252 6.21 -5.15 -22.05
N ALA A 253 6.24 -4.43 -23.16
CA ALA A 253 5.63 -4.89 -24.42
C ALA A 253 6.37 -6.11 -25.01
N GLU A 254 7.69 -6.13 -25.00
CA GLU A 254 8.51 -7.27 -25.41
C GLU A 254 8.21 -8.50 -24.54
N LEU A 255 8.16 -8.33 -23.22
CA LEU A 255 7.85 -9.40 -22.28
C LEU A 255 6.44 -9.95 -22.49
N LYS A 256 5.46 -9.07 -22.72
CA LYS A 256 4.09 -9.49 -23.07
C LYS A 256 4.06 -10.34 -24.34
N LYS A 257 4.82 -9.95 -25.36
CA LYS A 257 4.91 -10.73 -26.60
C LYS A 257 5.47 -12.13 -26.33
N LEU A 258 6.52 -12.25 -25.51
CA LEU A 258 7.11 -13.54 -25.12
C LEU A 258 6.15 -14.42 -24.30
N ALA A 259 5.31 -13.80 -23.46
CA ALA A 259 4.37 -14.48 -22.59
C ALA A 259 2.99 -14.72 -23.26
N THR A 260 2.77 -14.24 -24.49
CA THR A 260 1.51 -14.45 -25.21
C THR A 260 1.38 -15.90 -25.67
N PRO A 261 0.30 -16.61 -25.30
CA PRO A 261 0.08 -17.98 -25.76
C PRO A 261 -0.17 -18.06 -27.24
N THR A 262 0.20 -19.23 -27.85
CA THR A 262 0.02 -19.48 -29.28
C THR A 262 -1.36 -20.04 -29.65
N ASP A 263 -2.14 -20.42 -28.64
CA ASP A 263 -3.52 -20.96 -28.80
C ASP A 263 -4.60 -19.88 -28.96
N GLY A 264 -4.21 -18.59 -28.97
CA GLY A 264 -5.11 -17.46 -29.10
C GLY A 264 -5.72 -16.97 -27.79
N SER A 265 -5.40 -17.59 -26.65
CA SER A 265 -5.82 -17.07 -25.35
C SER A 265 -5.11 -15.75 -25.03
N TRP A 266 -5.80 -14.88 -24.27
CA TRP A 266 -5.31 -13.55 -23.97
C TRP A 266 -4.64 -13.50 -22.61
N VAL A 267 -3.52 -12.76 -22.54
CA VAL A 267 -2.86 -12.36 -21.29
C VAL A 267 -2.59 -10.86 -21.28
N SER A 268 -2.62 -10.25 -20.11
CA SER A 268 -2.28 -8.84 -19.94
C SER A 268 -0.76 -8.63 -19.81
N THR A 269 -0.31 -7.39 -19.86
CA THR A 269 1.07 -7.03 -19.50
C THR A 269 1.38 -7.37 -18.02
N TYR A 270 0.36 -7.25 -17.16
CA TYR A 270 0.45 -7.65 -15.76
C TYR A 270 0.76 -9.14 -15.63
N ASP A 271 -0.01 -10.00 -16.28
CA ASP A 271 0.19 -11.46 -16.24
C ASP A 271 1.58 -11.85 -16.77
N ALA A 272 2.04 -11.13 -17.79
CA ALA A 272 3.34 -11.39 -18.41
C ALA A 272 4.52 -11.07 -17.46
N PHE A 273 4.53 -9.88 -16.84
CA PHE A 273 5.60 -9.54 -15.91
C PHE A 273 5.49 -10.32 -14.60
N SER A 274 4.30 -10.61 -14.09
CA SER A 274 4.10 -11.44 -12.90
C SER A 274 4.64 -12.86 -13.12
N ALA A 275 4.37 -13.46 -14.27
CA ALA A 275 4.92 -14.77 -14.65
C ALA A 275 6.45 -14.75 -14.74
N PHE A 276 7.03 -13.71 -15.33
CA PHE A 276 8.48 -13.57 -15.45
C PHE A 276 9.14 -13.34 -14.07
N ILE A 277 8.54 -12.50 -13.25
CA ILE A 277 8.97 -12.26 -11.86
C ILE A 277 8.96 -13.58 -11.10
N TRP A 278 7.83 -14.29 -11.08
CA TRP A 278 7.69 -15.54 -10.36
C TRP A 278 8.77 -16.54 -10.77
N ARG A 279 8.96 -16.74 -12.07
CA ARG A 279 10.02 -17.61 -12.60
C ARG A 279 11.41 -17.20 -12.11
N THR A 280 11.78 -15.93 -12.33
CA THR A 280 13.16 -15.48 -12.10
C THR A 280 13.50 -15.47 -10.61
N VAL A 281 12.62 -14.91 -9.76
CA VAL A 281 12.88 -14.86 -8.31
C VAL A 281 12.87 -16.26 -7.70
N THR A 282 12.05 -17.20 -8.22
CA THR A 282 12.08 -18.60 -7.78
C THR A 282 13.42 -19.25 -8.16
N ARG A 283 13.88 -19.05 -9.39
CA ARG A 283 15.15 -19.61 -9.89
C ARG A 283 16.34 -19.08 -9.11
N VAL A 284 16.40 -17.78 -8.83
CA VAL A 284 17.51 -17.16 -8.09
C VAL A 284 17.52 -17.58 -6.62
N ARG A 285 16.36 -17.80 -6.01
CA ARG A 285 16.22 -18.23 -4.61
C ARG A 285 16.48 -19.74 -4.42
N ALA A 286 16.18 -20.57 -5.41
CA ALA A 286 16.23 -22.03 -5.32
C ALA A 286 17.58 -22.60 -4.81
N PRO A 287 18.77 -22.11 -5.23
CA PRO A 287 20.06 -22.61 -4.72
C PRO A 287 20.25 -22.42 -3.20
N VAL A 288 19.56 -21.44 -2.60
CA VAL A 288 19.69 -21.11 -1.17
C VAL A 288 18.68 -21.85 -0.33
N PHE A 289 17.42 -21.85 -0.77
CA PHE A 289 16.33 -22.49 -0.02
C PHE A 289 16.14 -23.97 -0.35
N ASN A 290 16.77 -24.44 -1.43
CA ASN A 290 16.76 -25.82 -1.86
C ASN A 290 15.38 -26.48 -1.82
N PRO A 291 14.34 -25.87 -2.45
CA PRO A 291 12.98 -26.42 -2.41
C PRO A 291 12.91 -27.76 -3.15
N ASP A 292 12.02 -28.64 -2.70
CA ASP A 292 11.69 -29.83 -3.48
C ASP A 292 11.13 -29.42 -4.84
N PRO A 293 11.72 -29.88 -5.97
CA PRO A 293 11.22 -29.56 -7.31
C PRO A 293 9.75 -29.89 -7.54
N ALA A 294 9.20 -30.87 -6.84
CA ALA A 294 7.78 -31.26 -6.92
C ALA A 294 6.87 -30.45 -5.97
N SER A 295 7.44 -29.64 -5.08
CA SER A 295 6.65 -28.80 -4.17
C SER A 295 5.99 -27.64 -4.92
N LYS A 296 4.93 -27.08 -4.35
CA LYS A 296 4.15 -25.95 -4.89
C LYS A 296 4.45 -24.68 -4.11
N LEU A 297 4.74 -23.58 -4.79
CA LEU A 297 5.06 -22.30 -4.18
C LEU A 297 3.83 -21.41 -4.11
N PHE A 298 3.69 -20.71 -2.99
CA PHE A 298 2.61 -19.76 -2.81
C PHE A 298 2.84 -18.48 -3.61
N TRP A 299 1.85 -18.10 -4.43
CA TRP A 299 1.74 -16.81 -5.09
C TRP A 299 0.37 -16.21 -4.79
N ALA A 300 0.35 -14.94 -4.43
CA ALA A 300 -0.86 -14.18 -4.18
C ALA A 300 -0.84 -12.83 -4.84
N GLU A 301 -2.01 -12.31 -5.17
CA GLU A 301 -2.21 -10.98 -5.74
C GLU A 301 -3.37 -10.28 -5.04
N ALA A 302 -3.19 -8.99 -4.72
CA ALA A 302 -4.29 -8.14 -4.25
C ALA A 302 -5.11 -7.64 -5.44
N ILE A 303 -6.41 -7.92 -5.45
CA ILE A 303 -7.34 -7.60 -6.54
C ILE A 303 -8.31 -6.52 -6.10
N ASP A 304 -8.36 -5.40 -6.83
CA ASP A 304 -9.40 -4.37 -6.64
C ASP A 304 -10.77 -4.89 -7.05
N MET A 305 -11.70 -4.94 -6.10
CA MET A 305 -13.05 -5.43 -6.31
C MET A 305 -14.05 -4.35 -6.74
N ARG A 306 -13.67 -3.07 -6.77
CA ARG A 306 -14.58 -1.95 -7.10
C ARG A 306 -15.24 -2.10 -8.46
N ARG A 307 -14.52 -2.65 -9.44
CA ARG A 307 -15.03 -2.92 -10.77
C ARG A 307 -15.65 -4.31 -10.92
N ARG A 308 -15.42 -5.21 -9.96
CA ARG A 308 -15.92 -6.60 -9.96
C ARG A 308 -17.15 -6.76 -9.07
N TRP A 309 -17.36 -5.83 -8.13
CA TRP A 309 -18.54 -5.78 -7.27
C TRP A 309 -19.66 -4.99 -7.94
N HIS A 310 -20.76 -5.64 -8.29
CA HIS A 310 -21.81 -5.06 -9.10
C HIS A 310 -23.23 -5.29 -8.57
N SER A 311 -23.42 -6.08 -7.51
CA SER A 311 -24.72 -6.35 -6.90
C SER A 311 -24.64 -6.35 -5.35
N PRO A 312 -25.04 -5.24 -4.69
CA PRO A 312 -25.39 -3.94 -5.26
C PRO A 312 -24.17 -3.22 -5.83
N LYS A 313 -24.36 -2.41 -6.86
CA LYS A 313 -23.27 -1.60 -7.41
C LYS A 313 -22.78 -0.60 -6.38
N VAL A 314 -21.48 -0.56 -6.14
CA VAL A 314 -20.85 0.41 -5.24
C VAL A 314 -20.63 1.77 -5.92
N ALA A 315 -20.43 2.82 -5.13
CA ALA A 315 -20.14 4.15 -5.65
C ALA A 315 -18.81 4.16 -6.45
N PRO A 316 -18.71 4.94 -7.53
CA PRO A 316 -17.51 4.95 -8.39
C PRO A 316 -16.20 5.36 -7.67
N ARG A 317 -16.32 6.12 -6.58
CA ARG A 317 -15.20 6.56 -5.75
C ARG A 317 -15.28 5.99 -4.34
N ILE A 318 -15.86 4.78 -4.19
CA ILE A 318 -15.97 4.13 -2.88
C ILE A 318 -14.60 3.95 -2.23
N ARG A 319 -14.54 4.23 -0.95
CA ARG A 319 -13.34 4.18 -0.11
C ARG A 319 -13.38 2.97 0.81
N GLY A 320 -12.41 2.85 1.69
CA GLY A 320 -12.23 1.68 2.53
C GLY A 320 -11.46 0.58 1.82
N ASN A 321 -11.40 -0.58 2.43
CA ASN A 321 -10.90 -1.78 1.76
C ASN A 321 -12.00 -2.36 0.88
N VAL A 322 -11.75 -2.40 -0.43
CA VAL A 322 -12.63 -3.06 -1.41
C VAL A 322 -11.74 -3.92 -2.28
N MET A 323 -11.02 -4.84 -1.64
CA MET A 323 -10.06 -5.72 -2.28
C MET A 323 -10.29 -7.17 -1.86
N PHE A 324 -9.81 -8.10 -2.68
CA PHE A 324 -9.74 -9.51 -2.34
C PHE A 324 -8.42 -10.10 -2.85
N ALA A 325 -8.07 -11.31 -2.38
CA ALA A 325 -6.83 -11.95 -2.79
C ALA A 325 -7.09 -13.06 -3.82
N ALA A 326 -6.34 -13.02 -4.93
CA ALA A 326 -6.17 -14.17 -5.80
C ALA A 326 -5.01 -15.01 -5.25
N LEU A 327 -5.29 -16.26 -4.93
CA LEU A 327 -4.32 -17.16 -4.28
C LEU A 327 -4.04 -18.36 -5.19
N SER A 328 -2.78 -18.73 -5.34
CA SER A 328 -2.38 -19.92 -6.12
C SER A 328 -2.94 -21.21 -5.52
N THR A 329 -3.22 -21.24 -4.21
CA THR A 329 -3.79 -22.41 -3.52
C THR A 329 -5.29 -22.61 -3.77
N THR A 330 -6.00 -21.57 -4.24
CA THR A 330 -7.44 -21.60 -4.54
C THR A 330 -7.76 -21.37 -6.02
N ALA A 331 -6.72 -21.30 -6.86
CA ALA A 331 -6.89 -21.16 -8.30
C ALA A 331 -7.71 -22.32 -8.88
N PRO A 332 -8.52 -22.08 -9.94
CA PRO A 332 -9.37 -23.12 -10.55
C PRO A 332 -8.57 -24.15 -11.37
N VAL A 333 -7.29 -23.94 -11.51
CA VAL A 333 -6.34 -24.79 -12.22
C VAL A 333 -5.26 -25.28 -11.30
N GLU A 334 -4.65 -26.41 -11.63
CA GLU A 334 -3.62 -27.00 -10.81
C GLU A 334 -2.42 -26.06 -10.66
N GLN A 335 -2.02 -25.84 -9.40
CA GLN A 335 -0.89 -24.99 -9.05
C GLN A 335 0.42 -25.59 -9.59
N PRO A 336 1.27 -24.79 -10.26
CA PRO A 336 2.55 -25.27 -10.76
C PRO A 336 3.53 -25.65 -9.66
N THR A 337 4.36 -26.64 -9.95
CA THR A 337 5.48 -27.03 -9.11
C THR A 337 6.67 -26.08 -9.28
N VAL A 338 7.63 -26.14 -8.37
CA VAL A 338 8.90 -25.41 -8.46
C VAL A 338 9.58 -25.65 -9.81
N ALA A 339 9.70 -26.92 -10.24
CA ALA A 339 10.34 -27.28 -11.51
C ALA A 339 9.59 -26.67 -12.72
N GLU A 340 8.27 -26.73 -12.69
CA GLU A 340 7.43 -26.13 -13.76
C GLU A 340 7.58 -24.61 -13.83
N VAL A 341 7.62 -23.90 -12.69
CA VAL A 341 7.80 -22.45 -12.64
C VAL A 341 9.21 -22.08 -13.15
N ILE A 342 10.24 -22.78 -12.71
CA ILE A 342 11.62 -22.42 -13.07
C ILE A 342 11.91 -22.66 -14.55
N SER A 343 11.52 -23.84 -15.10
CA SER A 343 12.03 -24.25 -16.44
C SER A 343 11.08 -25.11 -17.27
N GLU A 344 10.23 -25.96 -16.70
CA GLU A 344 9.49 -26.94 -17.48
C GLU A 344 8.31 -26.33 -18.25
N TRP A 345 7.62 -25.32 -17.68
CA TRP A 345 6.58 -24.62 -18.38
C TRP A 345 7.12 -23.49 -19.25
N PRO A 346 6.58 -23.23 -20.45
CA PRO A 346 6.83 -22.00 -21.18
C PRO A 346 6.29 -20.80 -20.38
N LEU A 347 6.89 -19.61 -20.56
CA LEU A 347 6.45 -18.40 -19.85
C LEU A 347 4.97 -18.10 -20.07
N SER A 348 4.46 -18.37 -21.29
CA SER A 348 3.07 -18.19 -21.64
C SER A 348 2.11 -19.03 -20.80
N LYS A 349 2.50 -20.23 -20.40
CA LYS A 349 1.68 -21.11 -19.55
C LYS A 349 1.60 -20.56 -18.11
N ILE A 350 2.70 -20.00 -17.58
CA ILE A 350 2.68 -19.34 -16.26
C ILE A 350 1.81 -18.07 -16.33
N ALA A 351 1.92 -17.27 -17.40
CA ALA A 351 1.10 -16.09 -17.58
C ALA A 351 -0.41 -16.42 -17.71
N GLN A 352 -0.75 -17.52 -18.41
CA GLN A 352 -2.12 -18.04 -18.43
C GLN A 352 -2.61 -18.46 -17.05
N TYR A 353 -1.74 -19.14 -16.27
CA TYR A 353 -2.07 -19.52 -14.89
C TYR A 353 -2.38 -18.29 -14.03
N VAL A 354 -1.51 -17.25 -14.06
CA VAL A 354 -1.73 -15.97 -13.37
C VAL A 354 -3.06 -15.35 -13.79
N ARG A 355 -3.36 -15.32 -15.11
CA ARG A 355 -4.62 -14.81 -15.64
C ARG A 355 -5.84 -15.55 -15.08
N GLN A 356 -5.81 -16.88 -15.11
CA GLN A 356 -6.91 -17.72 -14.62
C GLN A 356 -7.12 -17.56 -13.10
N MET A 357 -6.02 -17.46 -12.35
CA MET A 357 -6.06 -17.19 -10.92
C MET A 357 -6.70 -15.82 -10.65
N THR A 358 -6.28 -14.76 -11.37
CA THR A 358 -6.85 -13.41 -11.25
C THR A 358 -8.33 -13.40 -11.63
N ASP A 359 -8.74 -14.09 -12.70
CA ASP A 359 -10.12 -14.12 -13.16
C ASP A 359 -11.05 -14.93 -12.25
N SER A 360 -10.51 -15.86 -11.45
CA SER A 360 -11.29 -16.62 -10.46
C SER A 360 -11.80 -15.77 -9.29
N VAL A 361 -11.27 -14.58 -9.10
CA VAL A 361 -11.71 -13.65 -8.05
C VAL A 361 -12.99 -12.95 -8.50
N THR A 362 -14.13 -13.45 -8.03
CA THR A 362 -15.47 -12.94 -8.34
C THR A 362 -16.15 -12.34 -7.12
N GLN A 363 -17.26 -11.62 -7.34
CA GLN A 363 -18.11 -11.13 -6.25
C GLN A 363 -18.61 -12.28 -5.37
N GLU A 364 -19.03 -13.40 -5.98
CA GLU A 364 -19.56 -14.57 -5.28
C GLU A 364 -18.49 -15.22 -4.38
N ALA A 365 -17.24 -15.29 -4.86
CA ALA A 365 -16.12 -15.81 -4.06
C ALA A 365 -15.84 -14.93 -2.84
N LEU A 366 -15.82 -13.61 -3.03
CA LEU A 366 -15.66 -12.66 -1.93
C LEU A 366 -16.84 -12.74 -0.96
N ASP A 367 -18.07 -12.72 -1.46
CA ASP A 367 -19.29 -12.74 -0.64
C ASP A 367 -19.33 -13.98 0.27
N LYS A 368 -19.00 -15.16 -0.28
CA LYS A 368 -18.86 -16.40 0.50
C LYS A 368 -17.74 -16.30 1.56
N THR A 369 -16.62 -15.65 1.23
CA THR A 369 -15.54 -15.45 2.19
C THR A 369 -15.98 -14.52 3.32
N LEU A 370 -16.71 -13.44 3.01
CA LEU A 370 -17.24 -12.54 4.03
C LEU A 370 -18.23 -13.24 4.97
N ASP A 371 -19.05 -14.17 4.46
CA ASP A 371 -19.94 -14.99 5.29
C ASP A 371 -19.13 -15.87 6.27
N MET A 372 -18.03 -16.47 5.82
CA MET A 372 -17.13 -17.22 6.72
C MET A 372 -16.45 -16.31 7.75
N VAL A 373 -15.93 -15.14 7.32
CA VAL A 373 -15.31 -14.15 8.24
C VAL A 373 -16.29 -13.72 9.32
N ALA A 374 -17.56 -13.52 8.98
CA ALA A 374 -18.59 -13.13 9.95
C ALA A 374 -18.78 -14.16 11.07
N THR A 375 -18.49 -15.46 10.82
CA THR A 375 -18.59 -16.51 11.84
C THR A 375 -17.41 -16.52 12.80
N VAL A 376 -16.29 -15.86 12.48
CA VAL A 376 -15.10 -15.89 13.34
C VAL A 376 -15.32 -15.01 14.58
N ARG A 377 -15.06 -15.59 15.76
CA ARG A 377 -15.24 -14.93 17.06
C ARG A 377 -14.34 -13.72 17.22
N ASP A 378 -13.05 -13.94 17.10
CA ASP A 378 -12.04 -12.89 17.09
C ASP A 378 -11.49 -12.71 15.67
N LYS A 379 -12.03 -11.72 14.97
CA LYS A 379 -11.64 -11.42 13.58
C LYS A 379 -10.23 -10.84 13.47
N THR A 380 -9.64 -10.35 14.56
CA THR A 380 -8.25 -9.86 14.52
C THR A 380 -7.25 -11.01 14.31
N SER A 381 -7.64 -12.23 14.61
CA SER A 381 -6.86 -13.44 14.31
C SER A 381 -6.71 -13.74 12.81
N LEU A 382 -7.54 -13.10 11.96
CA LEU A 382 -7.48 -13.25 10.49
C LEU A 382 -6.38 -12.41 9.84
N ASN A 383 -5.55 -11.76 10.63
CA ASN A 383 -4.42 -10.97 10.13
C ASN A 383 -3.55 -11.79 9.15
N ILE A 384 -3.38 -11.27 7.92
CA ILE A 384 -2.62 -11.96 6.87
C ILE A 384 -1.18 -11.46 6.92
N ARG A 385 -0.23 -12.40 6.99
CA ARG A 385 1.20 -12.11 6.92
C ARG A 385 1.87 -13.05 5.93
N ILE A 386 2.46 -12.50 4.88
CA ILE A 386 3.16 -13.32 3.87
C ILE A 386 4.39 -14.00 4.46
N ASP A 387 5.08 -13.37 5.40
CA ASP A 387 6.25 -13.93 6.06
C ASP A 387 5.92 -15.02 7.11
N SER A 388 4.64 -15.31 7.36
CA SER A 388 4.24 -16.51 8.11
C SER A 388 4.26 -17.79 7.25
N LEU A 389 4.29 -17.63 5.93
CA LEU A 389 4.43 -18.73 4.98
C LEU A 389 5.92 -19.07 4.77
N PRO A 390 6.24 -20.26 4.24
CA PRO A 390 7.63 -20.62 3.94
C PRO A 390 8.32 -19.58 3.03
N PRO A 391 9.66 -19.42 3.15
CA PRO A 391 10.43 -18.62 2.20
C PRO A 391 10.10 -18.96 0.75
N MET A 392 10.29 -17.99 -0.15
CA MET A 392 9.90 -18.02 -1.57
C MET A 392 8.40 -17.83 -1.84
N SER A 393 7.54 -17.72 -0.82
CA SER A 393 6.17 -17.24 -0.96
C SER A 393 6.15 -15.78 -1.41
N ILE A 394 5.18 -15.40 -2.26
CA ILE A 394 5.11 -14.05 -2.85
C ILE A 394 3.69 -13.51 -2.73
N LEU A 395 3.58 -12.23 -2.35
CA LEU A 395 2.39 -11.41 -2.42
C LEU A 395 2.70 -10.18 -3.27
N GLN A 396 2.02 -10.03 -4.40
CA GLN A 396 2.12 -8.85 -5.26
C GLN A 396 0.92 -7.92 -5.08
N THR A 397 1.18 -6.64 -4.88
CA THR A 397 0.15 -5.59 -4.82
C THR A 397 0.40 -4.54 -5.90
N ASP A 398 -0.62 -4.27 -6.72
CA ASP A 398 -0.53 -3.37 -7.86
C ASP A 398 -1.17 -2.02 -7.54
N HIS A 399 -0.35 -0.99 -7.43
CA HIS A 399 -0.75 0.37 -7.11
C HIS A 399 -0.85 1.29 -8.35
N ARG A 400 -0.69 0.77 -9.57
CA ARG A 400 -0.63 1.60 -10.78
C ARG A 400 -1.90 2.41 -11.01
N ASP A 401 -3.06 1.88 -10.67
CA ASP A 401 -4.35 2.55 -10.82
C ASP A 401 -4.66 3.54 -9.68
N ALA A 402 -3.85 3.57 -8.61
CA ALA A 402 -4.09 4.44 -7.46
C ALA A 402 -4.02 5.93 -7.80
N SER A 403 -3.25 6.32 -8.84
CA SER A 403 -3.20 7.69 -9.38
C SER A 403 -2.91 8.79 -8.35
N MET A 404 -2.18 8.46 -7.26
CA MET A 404 -1.74 9.45 -6.28
C MET A 404 -0.64 10.36 -6.85
N ALA A 405 0.23 9.81 -7.71
CA ALA A 405 1.16 10.60 -8.49
C ALA A 405 0.41 11.53 -9.47
N SER A 406 0.96 12.67 -9.77
CA SER A 406 0.36 13.72 -10.60
C SER A 406 -0.91 14.41 -10.05
N THR A 407 -1.34 14.14 -8.82
CA THR A 407 -2.40 14.93 -8.16
C THR A 407 -1.95 16.37 -7.94
N ASP A 408 -2.84 17.31 -8.26
CA ASP A 408 -2.58 18.75 -8.16
C ASP A 408 -3.18 19.32 -6.88
N PHE A 409 -2.31 19.73 -5.95
CA PHE A 409 -2.71 20.36 -4.69
C PHE A 409 -2.87 21.88 -4.81
N GLY A 410 -2.73 22.43 -6.01
CA GLY A 410 -2.76 23.87 -6.26
C GLY A 410 -1.39 24.52 -6.06
N PHE A 411 -0.73 24.30 -4.92
CA PHE A 411 0.61 24.80 -4.65
C PHE A 411 1.72 23.98 -5.35
N ALA A 412 1.48 22.70 -5.65
CA ALA A 412 2.36 21.83 -6.42
C ALA A 412 1.63 20.56 -6.87
N LYS A 413 2.19 19.90 -7.89
CA LYS A 413 1.78 18.55 -8.33
C LYS A 413 2.71 17.51 -7.73
N ALA A 414 2.13 16.40 -7.28
CA ALA A 414 2.92 15.27 -6.83
C ALA A 414 3.69 14.64 -8.01
N ILE A 415 4.99 14.43 -7.83
CA ILE A 415 5.87 13.80 -8.84
C ILE A 415 5.67 12.29 -8.84
N THR A 416 5.72 11.72 -7.65
CA THR A 416 5.56 10.29 -7.41
C THR A 416 5.14 10.05 -5.97
N TYR A 417 4.89 8.78 -5.63
CA TYR A 417 4.75 8.37 -4.24
C TYR A 417 5.51 7.08 -3.96
N ARG A 418 5.78 6.85 -2.68
CA ARG A 418 6.36 5.61 -2.15
C ARG A 418 5.63 5.17 -0.89
N HIS A 419 5.57 3.89 -0.66
CA HIS A 419 5.25 3.34 0.64
C HIS A 419 6.55 3.25 1.44
N LEU A 420 6.77 4.16 2.38
CA LEU A 420 7.96 4.14 3.22
C LEU A 420 7.81 3.08 4.30
N THR A 421 8.73 2.13 4.33
CA THR A 421 8.72 1.01 5.27
C THR A 421 9.99 0.99 6.08
N ASP A 422 9.87 0.86 7.40
CA ASP A 422 10.98 0.65 8.33
C ASP A 422 11.18 -0.83 8.68
N ARG A 423 10.38 -1.70 8.08
CA ARG A 423 10.46 -3.15 8.18
C ARG A 423 10.30 -3.78 6.82
N ILE A 424 11.07 -4.83 6.58
CA ILE A 424 11.01 -5.61 5.36
C ILE A 424 10.30 -6.93 5.65
N THR A 425 9.24 -7.19 4.91
CA THR A 425 8.49 -8.46 4.92
C THR A 425 8.80 -9.18 3.62
N GLU A 426 9.75 -10.10 3.63
CA GLU A 426 10.22 -10.78 2.44
C GLU A 426 9.07 -11.46 1.69
N GLY A 427 9.10 -11.35 0.37
CA GLY A 427 8.05 -11.87 -0.51
C GLY A 427 6.98 -10.85 -0.89
N VAL A 428 6.98 -9.64 -0.35
CA VAL A 428 6.09 -8.57 -0.81
C VAL A 428 6.67 -7.89 -2.04
N ILE A 429 5.85 -7.65 -3.05
CA ILE A 429 6.16 -6.86 -4.24
C ILE A 429 5.12 -5.75 -4.38
N ILE A 430 5.58 -4.50 -4.45
CA ILE A 430 4.72 -3.34 -4.68
C ILE A 430 5.00 -2.79 -6.07
N VAL A 431 3.98 -2.74 -6.92
CA VAL A 431 4.05 -2.19 -8.28
C VAL A 431 3.53 -0.76 -8.27
N TYR A 432 4.42 0.22 -8.42
CA TYR A 432 4.08 1.64 -8.47
C TYR A 432 3.68 2.10 -9.88
N PRO A 433 2.87 3.16 -10.02
CA PRO A 433 2.61 3.78 -11.31
C PRO A 433 3.90 4.36 -11.92
N PRO A 434 3.95 4.52 -13.25
CA PRO A 434 5.04 5.24 -13.89
C PRO A 434 5.13 6.69 -13.40
N ARG A 435 6.34 7.25 -13.33
CA ARG A 435 6.56 8.65 -12.93
C ARG A 435 6.15 9.66 -14.01
N SER A 436 6.03 9.22 -15.25
CA SER A 436 5.61 10.04 -16.38
C SER A 436 4.37 9.45 -17.07
N ASN A 437 3.39 10.30 -17.33
CA ASN A 437 2.22 9.97 -18.14
C ASN A 437 2.39 10.41 -19.61
N ASP A 438 3.58 10.90 -20.00
CA ASP A 438 3.87 11.23 -21.39
C ASP A 438 3.84 9.95 -22.25
N PRO A 439 2.99 9.89 -23.30
CA PRO A 439 2.94 8.74 -24.20
C PRO A 439 4.27 8.45 -24.91
N GLU A 440 5.07 9.47 -25.18
CA GLU A 440 6.38 9.34 -25.85
C GLU A 440 7.49 8.91 -24.89
N SER A 441 7.26 8.96 -23.58
CA SER A 441 8.21 8.47 -22.60
C SER A 441 8.17 6.95 -22.50
N ASP A 442 9.34 6.31 -22.45
CA ASP A 442 9.48 4.87 -22.17
C ASP A 442 9.36 4.54 -20.68
N GLU A 443 9.04 5.54 -19.83
CA GLU A 443 8.84 5.34 -18.40
C GLU A 443 7.67 4.41 -18.14
N GLY A 444 7.96 3.28 -17.54
CA GLY A 444 7.01 2.26 -17.12
C GLY A 444 6.85 2.19 -15.60
N PRO A 445 6.21 1.14 -15.08
CA PRO A 445 6.06 0.96 -13.64
C PRO A 445 7.40 0.76 -12.93
N GLU A 446 7.50 1.24 -11.70
CA GLU A 446 8.55 0.88 -10.77
C GLU A 446 8.03 -0.19 -9.81
N MET A 447 8.93 -1.02 -9.31
CA MET A 447 8.57 -2.12 -8.42
C MET A 447 9.54 -2.20 -7.26
N SER A 448 9.02 -2.20 -6.02
CA SER A 448 9.79 -2.53 -4.83
C SER A 448 9.65 -4.01 -4.54
N PHE A 449 10.78 -4.70 -4.48
CA PHE A 449 10.87 -6.12 -4.12
C PHE A 449 11.41 -6.25 -2.71
N PHE A 450 10.60 -6.72 -1.79
CA PHE A 450 11.05 -7.07 -0.45
C PHE A 450 11.68 -8.46 -0.52
N TYR A 451 13.00 -8.45 -0.54
CA TYR A 451 13.83 -9.57 -0.98
C TYR A 451 14.89 -9.92 0.05
N GLU A 452 15.49 -11.10 -0.03
CA GLU A 452 16.56 -11.52 0.86
C GLU A 452 17.84 -10.73 0.58
N LYS A 453 18.37 -10.04 1.59
CA LYS A 453 19.56 -9.17 1.45
C LYS A 453 20.75 -9.91 0.89
N ARG A 454 21.01 -11.16 1.32
CA ARG A 454 22.14 -11.98 0.83
C ARG A 454 22.01 -12.39 -0.65
N LEU A 455 20.82 -12.37 -1.23
CA LEU A 455 20.53 -12.72 -2.63
C LEU A 455 20.32 -11.49 -3.51
N ALA A 456 20.42 -10.29 -2.94
CA ALA A 456 20.16 -9.05 -3.67
C ALA A 456 21.07 -8.91 -4.90
N GLN A 457 22.39 -9.17 -4.72
CA GLN A 457 23.35 -9.04 -5.81
C GLN A 457 23.09 -10.07 -6.92
N ASP A 458 22.71 -11.30 -6.55
CA ASP A 458 22.42 -12.36 -7.54
C ASP A 458 21.24 -11.96 -8.44
N LEU A 459 20.21 -11.27 -7.90
CA LEU A 459 19.10 -10.76 -8.71
C LEU A 459 19.50 -9.52 -9.53
N ILE A 460 20.26 -8.58 -8.94
CA ILE A 460 20.70 -7.35 -9.60
C ILE A 460 21.59 -7.67 -10.82
N GLU A 461 22.43 -8.70 -10.72
CA GLU A 461 23.36 -9.11 -11.79
C GLU A 461 22.79 -10.20 -12.71
N ASP A 462 21.58 -10.70 -12.45
CA ASP A 462 20.99 -11.77 -13.26
C ASP A 462 20.76 -11.32 -14.71
N PRO A 463 21.39 -12.01 -15.70
CA PRO A 463 21.35 -11.57 -17.11
C PRO A 463 19.95 -11.70 -17.74
N GLU A 464 19.10 -12.62 -17.29
CA GLU A 464 17.73 -12.75 -17.80
C GLU A 464 16.84 -11.64 -17.20
N TRP A 465 17.03 -11.30 -15.92
CA TRP A 465 16.35 -10.20 -15.26
C TRP A 465 16.66 -8.88 -15.95
N ASN A 466 17.93 -8.60 -16.18
CA ASN A 466 18.43 -7.36 -16.78
C ASN A 466 18.04 -7.13 -18.24
N LYS A 467 17.44 -8.13 -18.91
CA LYS A 467 16.83 -7.92 -20.24
C LYS A 467 15.60 -7.01 -20.18
N PHE A 468 14.91 -7.01 -19.05
CA PHE A 468 13.62 -6.35 -18.91
C PHE A 468 13.61 -5.31 -17.79
N PHE A 469 14.28 -5.56 -16.67
CA PHE A 469 14.25 -4.72 -15.49
C PHE A 469 15.55 -3.94 -15.32
N GLU A 470 15.41 -2.64 -15.00
CA GLU A 470 16.52 -1.75 -14.69
C GLU A 470 16.58 -1.53 -13.17
N PHE A 471 17.73 -1.81 -12.56
CA PHE A 471 17.92 -1.54 -11.13
C PHE A 471 18.01 -0.03 -10.87
N ARG A 472 17.18 0.48 -9.98
CA ARG A 472 17.11 1.89 -9.58
C ARG A 472 17.61 2.18 -8.16
N GLY A 473 18.11 1.18 -7.48
CA GLY A 473 18.71 1.33 -6.15
C GLY A 473 18.02 0.49 -5.07
N VAL A 474 18.53 0.62 -3.86
CA VAL A 474 17.92 0.06 -2.66
C VAL A 474 16.81 1.02 -2.21
N ASP A 475 15.59 0.52 -2.08
CA ASP A 475 14.44 1.34 -1.69
C ASP A 475 14.36 1.49 -0.16
N ALA A 476 14.57 0.39 0.59
CA ALA A 476 14.62 0.41 2.03
C ALA A 476 15.50 -0.72 2.58
N GLU A 477 16.07 -0.50 3.77
CA GLU A 477 16.74 -1.53 4.56
C GLU A 477 16.00 -1.77 5.88
N ASP A 478 16.04 -2.99 6.41
CA ASP A 478 15.42 -3.32 7.68
C ASP A 478 16.15 -2.61 8.84
N ALA A 479 15.48 -1.63 9.44
CA ALA A 479 16.04 -0.83 10.54
C ALA A 479 16.34 -1.66 11.80
N THR A 480 15.69 -2.83 11.97
CA THR A 480 15.93 -3.70 13.14
C THR A 480 17.26 -4.45 13.07
N ALA A 481 17.82 -4.64 11.88
CA ALA A 481 19.08 -5.35 11.70
C ALA A 481 20.31 -4.54 12.12
N ALA A 482 20.25 -3.21 12.07
CA ALA A 482 21.33 -2.33 12.53
C ALA A 482 21.48 -2.30 14.06
N ALA A 483 20.43 -2.61 14.80
CA ALA A 483 20.44 -2.61 16.27
C ALA A 483 21.05 -3.89 16.91
N VAL A 484 21.24 -4.95 16.12
CA VAL A 484 21.79 -6.24 16.61
C VAL A 484 23.32 -6.33 16.41
N LEU A 485 23.91 -5.39 15.67
CA LEU A 485 25.35 -5.37 15.34
C LEU A 485 26.17 -4.31 16.12
N ASN A 486 25.56 -3.67 17.15
CA ASN A 486 26.27 -2.74 18.04
C ASN A 486 26.28 -3.26 19.48
#